data_4a1fe01768dd368cb51c935094da2f4c
#
_entry.id   4a1fe01768dd368cb51c935094da2f4c
#
_cell.length_a   1.000
_cell.length_b   1.000
_cell.length_c   1.000
_cell.angle_alpha   90.00
_cell.angle_beta   90.00
_cell.angle_gamma   90.00
#
_symmetry.space_group_name_H-M   'P 1'
#
loop_
_entity.id
_entity.type
_entity.pdbx_description
1 polymer ?
#
loop_
_entity_poly.entity_id
_entity_poly.type
_entity_poly.pdbx_seq_one_letter_code
_entity_poly.pdbx_strand_id
1 'polypeptide(L)'
;MSKKYLDAPVASEKMPSGIPYIISNEAAERFSFYGMKGILVIFMTQYLFMLPGSGAEAMSKPAAMENYHLFTTAVYFFPIMGALLADIVLGKYLTIMLLSLVYCAGHGVLAAMGSTAWLGMSPGIVLALGLVLISVGSGGIKPCVSAHVGDQFGTKNSHLLEKVFGWFYFSINTGAFLSTMLTPWLLEWYGPHWAFGVPGVLMALATFAFWMGRKKFIHIPAGGMAWFKETFSGEGLKAILKLAIIFIFIAVFWALFDQTGSSWVLQAEDLNRNWLGMNWLSSQIQAVNPIMILVYIPVFQFVVYPLINKVFKLTPIRKISIGLFVMVAGFAMVGVVQSWIDAGQRPSIGWQVLAYAILTASEVMVSITGLEFAYTQAPKRMKSMIMALFLMSVALGNLFTAGVNHFIVVPDGLNEAKSLVAKWGVEEADEDVDSATHSKRAGEAEQKGFSYKQTENGFELLLQGWEKSINNDDIRVGYAPDLSRQSL
;
A
#
# COMPACT_ATOMS: atom_id res chain seq x y z
N MET A 1 -13.57 43.06 -16.10
CA MET A 1 -12.84 41.89 -16.64
C MET A 1 -13.73 40.67 -16.44
N SER A 2 -14.09 39.94 -17.51
CA SER A 2 -14.86 38.69 -17.38
C SER A 2 -14.02 37.69 -16.61
N LYS A 3 -14.58 37.10 -15.54
CA LYS A 3 -13.87 36.04 -14.78
C LYS A 3 -13.52 34.91 -15.74
N LYS A 4 -12.25 34.51 -15.79
CA LYS A 4 -11.75 33.48 -16.70
C LYS A 4 -12.36 32.08 -16.41
N TYR A 5 -12.82 31.87 -15.18
CA TYR A 5 -13.43 30.63 -14.69
C TYR A 5 -14.66 30.94 -13.83
N LEU A 6 -15.58 29.97 -13.74
CA LEU A 6 -16.71 30.03 -12.82
C LEU A 6 -16.24 29.79 -11.39
N ASP A 7 -16.71 30.56 -10.44
CA ASP A 7 -16.39 30.46 -9.00
C ASP A 7 -17.58 30.01 -8.15
N ALA A 8 -18.73 29.77 -8.78
CA ALA A 8 -19.93 29.22 -8.14
C ALA A 8 -20.67 28.28 -9.09
N PRO A 9 -21.37 27.25 -8.57
CA PRO A 9 -22.15 26.32 -9.40
C PRO A 9 -23.24 27.04 -10.19
N VAL A 10 -23.39 26.63 -11.45
CA VAL A 10 -24.47 27.13 -12.33
C VAL A 10 -25.81 26.56 -11.83
N ALA A 11 -26.84 27.38 -11.81
CA ALA A 11 -28.19 26.96 -11.44
C ALA A 11 -28.79 26.08 -12.57
N SER A 12 -28.52 24.80 -12.53
CA SER A 12 -28.94 23.79 -13.54
C SER A 12 -29.35 22.50 -12.81
N GLU A 13 -30.32 21.77 -13.35
CA GLU A 13 -30.69 20.43 -12.91
C GLU A 13 -29.84 19.32 -13.55
N LYS A 14 -29.03 19.69 -14.56
CA LYS A 14 -28.22 18.74 -15.31
C LYS A 14 -26.93 18.37 -14.57
N MET A 15 -26.38 17.22 -14.95
CA MET A 15 -25.06 16.76 -14.51
C MET A 15 -23.98 17.78 -14.93
N PRO A 16 -23.11 18.23 -14.01
CA PRO A 16 -22.02 19.15 -14.37
C PRO A 16 -21.07 18.52 -15.38
N SER A 17 -20.77 19.28 -16.45
CA SER A 17 -19.96 18.77 -17.59
C SER A 17 -18.49 18.49 -17.23
N GLY A 18 -18.03 18.92 -16.06
CA GLY A 18 -16.70 18.65 -15.51
C GLY A 18 -16.55 17.25 -14.91
N ILE A 19 -17.65 16.63 -14.45
CA ILE A 19 -17.61 15.35 -13.71
C ILE A 19 -16.88 14.22 -14.44
N PRO A 20 -17.06 13.96 -15.75
CA PRO A 20 -16.31 12.90 -16.42
C PRO A 20 -14.80 13.07 -16.36
N TYR A 21 -14.28 14.30 -16.41
CA TYR A 21 -12.85 14.56 -16.32
C TYR A 21 -12.30 14.28 -14.91
N ILE A 22 -13.08 14.55 -13.87
CA ILE A 22 -12.68 14.29 -12.49
C ILE A 22 -12.69 12.77 -12.22
N ILE A 23 -13.73 12.06 -12.64
CA ILE A 23 -13.85 10.61 -12.45
C ILE A 23 -12.77 9.85 -13.23
N SER A 24 -12.48 10.25 -14.48
CA SER A 24 -11.41 9.65 -15.27
C SER A 24 -10.04 9.88 -14.64
N ASN A 25 -9.79 11.07 -14.10
CA ASN A 25 -8.56 11.38 -13.37
C ASN A 25 -8.43 10.51 -12.11
N GLU A 26 -9.50 10.34 -11.35
CA GLU A 26 -9.49 9.48 -10.16
C GLU A 26 -9.22 8.02 -10.50
N ALA A 27 -9.92 7.46 -11.51
CA ALA A 27 -9.70 6.07 -11.93
C ALA A 27 -8.23 5.80 -12.29
N ALA A 28 -7.60 6.69 -13.06
CA ALA A 28 -6.22 6.55 -13.47
C ALA A 28 -5.24 6.81 -12.31
N GLU A 29 -5.54 7.76 -11.40
CA GLU A 29 -4.76 7.96 -10.17
C GLU A 29 -4.78 6.70 -9.31
N ARG A 30 -5.96 6.10 -9.10
CA ARG A 30 -6.08 4.86 -8.32
C ARG A 30 -5.36 3.69 -8.97
N PHE A 31 -5.48 3.55 -10.29
CA PHE A 31 -4.69 2.58 -11.03
C PHE A 31 -3.20 2.77 -10.77
N SER A 32 -2.71 4.00 -10.91
CA SER A 32 -1.29 4.33 -10.73
C SER A 32 -0.81 4.05 -9.32
N PHE A 33 -1.60 4.45 -8.32
CA PHE A 33 -1.24 4.29 -6.91
C PHE A 33 -1.23 2.82 -6.48
N TYR A 34 -2.36 2.10 -6.69
CA TYR A 34 -2.47 0.72 -6.23
C TYR A 34 -1.60 -0.24 -7.03
N GLY A 35 -1.38 0.04 -8.31
CA GLY A 35 -0.47 -0.73 -9.14
C GLY A 35 0.96 -0.66 -8.63
N MET A 36 1.47 0.53 -8.40
CA MET A 36 2.81 0.74 -7.85
C MET A 36 2.94 0.19 -6.42
N LYS A 37 1.99 0.55 -5.53
CA LYS A 37 2.01 0.11 -4.14
C LYS A 37 1.94 -1.42 -4.04
N GLY A 38 1.14 -2.05 -4.90
CA GLY A 38 0.90 -3.49 -4.87
C GLY A 38 2.11 -4.36 -5.17
N ILE A 39 3.07 -3.85 -5.96
CA ILE A 39 4.30 -4.58 -6.29
C ILE A 39 5.49 -4.19 -5.40
N LEU A 40 5.35 -3.17 -4.55
CA LEU A 40 6.49 -2.51 -3.92
C LEU A 40 7.32 -3.45 -3.05
N VAL A 41 6.68 -4.31 -2.24
CA VAL A 41 7.41 -5.24 -1.35
C VAL A 41 8.16 -6.29 -2.16
N ILE A 42 7.52 -6.88 -3.17
CA ILE A 42 8.17 -7.86 -4.07
C ILE A 42 9.30 -7.20 -4.84
N PHE A 43 9.08 -5.97 -5.35
CA PHE A 43 10.13 -5.23 -6.02
C PHE A 43 11.36 -5.00 -5.13
N MET A 44 11.17 -4.58 -3.87
CA MET A 44 12.27 -4.33 -2.94
C MET A 44 13.04 -5.60 -2.56
N THR A 45 12.35 -6.74 -2.41
CA THR A 45 12.97 -7.99 -1.99
C THR A 45 13.58 -8.79 -3.14
N GLN A 46 13.03 -8.70 -4.37
CA GLN A 46 13.41 -9.61 -5.46
C GLN A 46 14.03 -8.90 -6.68
N TYR A 47 13.75 -7.61 -6.93
CA TYR A 47 14.17 -6.94 -8.17
C TYR A 47 15.15 -5.77 -7.96
N LEU A 48 15.06 -5.07 -6.82
CA LEU A 48 15.85 -3.87 -6.57
C LEU A 48 17.35 -4.13 -6.66
N PHE A 49 17.82 -5.23 -6.08
CA PHE A 49 19.24 -5.60 -6.05
C PHE A 49 19.78 -6.06 -7.41
N MET A 50 18.91 -6.45 -8.35
CA MET A 50 19.32 -6.83 -9.71
C MET A 50 19.59 -5.63 -10.60
N LEU A 51 19.23 -4.41 -10.16
CA LEU A 51 19.43 -3.20 -10.97
C LEU A 51 20.88 -2.75 -10.96
N PRO A 52 21.39 -2.20 -12.09
CA PRO A 52 22.78 -1.69 -12.17
C PRO A 52 23.05 -0.64 -11.07
N GLY A 53 24.13 -0.81 -10.32
CA GLY A 53 24.55 0.10 -9.25
C GLY A 53 23.84 -0.12 -7.90
N SER A 54 23.12 -1.22 -7.73
CA SER A 54 22.40 -1.53 -6.47
C SER A 54 23.31 -2.05 -5.34
N GLY A 55 24.49 -2.58 -5.64
CA GLY A 55 25.36 -3.25 -4.66
C GLY A 55 24.73 -4.57 -4.22
N ALA A 56 24.78 -5.56 -4.87
CA ALA A 56 24.56 -7.03 -4.74
C ALA A 56 23.71 -7.62 -3.58
N GLU A 57 23.03 -6.83 -2.74
CA GLU A 57 22.25 -7.42 -1.62
C GLU A 57 20.74 -7.16 -1.77
N ALA A 58 19.96 -8.23 -1.66
CA ALA A 58 18.50 -8.15 -1.59
C ALA A 58 18.08 -7.48 -0.27
N MET A 59 17.04 -6.65 -0.33
CA MET A 59 16.46 -6.08 0.89
C MET A 59 15.77 -7.18 1.69
N SER A 60 16.05 -7.26 3.00
CA SER A 60 15.40 -8.25 3.87
C SER A 60 13.88 -8.03 3.94
N LYS A 61 13.11 -9.10 4.15
CA LYS A 61 11.64 -9.02 4.25
C LYS A 61 11.19 -7.96 5.29
N PRO A 62 11.76 -7.89 6.53
CA PRO A 62 11.39 -6.84 7.50
C PRO A 62 11.71 -5.42 7.02
N ALA A 63 12.89 -5.20 6.40
CA ALA A 63 13.26 -3.89 5.88
C ALA A 63 12.34 -3.46 4.71
N ALA A 64 11.94 -4.38 3.85
CA ALA A 64 10.98 -4.10 2.78
C ALA A 64 9.58 -3.76 3.34
N MET A 65 9.11 -4.47 4.38
CA MET A 65 7.86 -4.16 5.07
C MET A 65 7.94 -2.80 5.78
N GLU A 66 9.04 -2.51 6.46
CA GLU A 66 9.27 -1.20 7.09
C GLU A 66 9.16 -0.07 6.07
N ASN A 67 9.91 -0.14 4.97
CA ASN A 67 9.89 0.87 3.89
C ASN A 67 8.50 1.01 3.24
N TYR A 68 7.78 -0.09 3.04
CA TYR A 68 6.40 -0.06 2.55
C TYR A 68 5.48 0.71 3.49
N HIS A 69 5.57 0.46 4.80
CA HIS A 69 4.74 1.13 5.79
C HIS A 69 5.16 2.59 6.01
N LEU A 70 6.46 2.93 5.95
CA LEU A 70 6.94 4.31 5.95
C LEU A 70 6.43 5.10 4.73
N PHE A 71 6.47 4.50 3.55
CA PHE A 71 5.88 5.09 2.34
C PHE A 71 4.38 5.32 2.52
N THR A 72 3.64 4.32 3.01
CA THR A 72 2.20 4.43 3.27
C THR A 72 1.91 5.51 4.32
N THR A 73 2.71 5.58 5.39
CA THR A 73 2.64 6.66 6.38
C THR A 73 2.73 8.03 5.71
N ALA A 74 3.74 8.24 4.87
CA ALA A 74 3.93 9.51 4.16
C ALA A 74 2.72 9.84 3.27
N VAL A 75 2.24 8.89 2.47
CA VAL A 75 1.06 9.08 1.58
C VAL A 75 -0.18 9.51 2.34
N TYR A 76 -0.39 9.03 3.56
CA TYR A 76 -1.57 9.36 4.37
C TYR A 76 -1.32 10.50 5.37
N PHE A 77 -0.08 10.95 5.54
CA PHE A 77 0.27 12.18 6.24
C PHE A 77 0.07 13.42 5.35
N PHE A 78 0.51 13.38 4.10
CA PHE A 78 0.44 14.52 3.17
C PHE A 78 -0.97 15.02 2.83
N PRO A 79 -2.08 14.29 2.99
CA PRO A 79 -3.43 14.83 2.85
C PRO A 79 -3.72 16.08 3.70
N ILE A 80 -3.15 16.16 4.90
CA ILE A 80 -3.29 17.38 5.72
C ILE A 80 -2.63 18.57 5.02
N MET A 81 -1.42 18.37 4.51
CA MET A 81 -0.68 19.42 3.80
C MET A 81 -1.40 19.83 2.52
N GLY A 82 -1.94 18.85 1.76
CA GLY A 82 -2.73 19.10 0.57
C GLY A 82 -4.01 19.89 0.84
N ALA A 83 -4.74 19.54 1.90
CA ALA A 83 -5.94 20.26 2.33
C ALA A 83 -5.62 21.71 2.75
N LEU A 84 -4.57 21.90 3.56
CA LEU A 84 -4.12 23.25 3.97
C LEU A 84 -3.71 24.08 2.76
N LEU A 85 -2.94 23.50 1.83
CA LEU A 85 -2.51 24.19 0.61
C LEU A 85 -3.70 24.60 -0.26
N ALA A 86 -4.69 23.71 -0.41
CA ALA A 86 -5.90 23.96 -1.19
C ALA A 86 -6.83 24.98 -0.53
N ASP A 87 -7.07 24.85 0.78
CA ASP A 87 -8.07 25.66 1.46
C ASP A 87 -7.53 27.06 1.85
N ILE A 88 -6.21 27.20 2.06
CA ILE A 88 -5.60 28.47 2.50
C ILE A 88 -4.97 29.26 1.35
N VAL A 89 -4.30 28.58 0.39
CA VAL A 89 -3.36 29.25 -0.54
C VAL A 89 -3.79 29.18 -2.01
N LEU A 90 -3.94 27.98 -2.57
CA LEU A 90 -4.01 27.78 -4.03
C LEU A 90 -5.43 27.56 -4.56
N GLY A 91 -6.35 27.09 -3.71
CA GLY A 91 -7.61 26.52 -4.18
C GLY A 91 -7.43 25.09 -4.73
N LYS A 92 -8.52 24.30 -4.73
CA LYS A 92 -8.48 22.86 -5.01
C LYS A 92 -7.94 22.52 -6.41
N TYR A 93 -8.38 23.24 -7.44
CA TYR A 93 -7.96 22.98 -8.81
C TYR A 93 -6.44 23.09 -9.00
N LEU A 94 -5.83 24.19 -8.56
CA LEU A 94 -4.38 24.39 -8.71
C LEU A 94 -3.59 23.40 -7.87
N THR A 95 -4.05 23.09 -6.66
CA THR A 95 -3.44 22.09 -5.80
C THR A 95 -3.43 20.72 -6.49
N ILE A 96 -4.57 20.27 -7.04
CA ILE A 96 -4.66 19.01 -7.78
C ILE A 96 -3.69 19.03 -8.97
N MET A 97 -3.68 20.10 -9.78
CA MET A 97 -2.81 20.17 -10.96
C MET A 97 -1.32 20.10 -10.61
N LEU A 98 -0.86 20.92 -9.67
CA LEU A 98 0.56 20.98 -9.30
C LEU A 98 1.03 19.66 -8.68
N LEU A 99 0.23 19.10 -7.76
CA LEU A 99 0.58 17.84 -7.10
C LEU A 99 0.47 16.64 -8.04
N SER A 100 -0.41 16.68 -9.05
CA SER A 100 -0.44 15.68 -10.13
C SER A 100 0.86 15.68 -10.95
N LEU A 101 1.43 16.86 -11.22
CA LEU A 101 2.73 16.94 -11.91
C LEU A 101 3.87 16.37 -11.05
N VAL A 102 3.87 16.65 -9.73
CA VAL A 102 4.83 16.02 -8.79
C VAL A 102 4.66 14.51 -8.77
N TYR A 103 3.43 14.03 -8.80
CA TYR A 103 3.13 12.60 -8.85
C TYR A 103 3.64 11.95 -10.14
N CYS A 104 3.41 12.59 -11.29
CA CYS A 104 3.94 12.12 -12.58
C CYS A 104 5.48 12.07 -12.56
N ALA A 105 6.14 13.10 -11.97
CA ALA A 105 7.59 13.10 -11.81
C ALA A 105 8.07 11.93 -10.95
N GLY A 106 7.37 11.62 -9.85
CA GLY A 106 7.68 10.45 -9.01
C GLY A 106 7.64 9.13 -9.77
N HIS A 107 6.61 8.89 -10.56
CA HIS A 107 6.53 7.72 -11.44
C HIS A 107 7.62 7.71 -12.50
N GLY A 108 7.95 8.87 -13.08
CA GLY A 108 9.05 9.00 -14.03
C GLY A 108 10.40 8.61 -13.42
N VAL A 109 10.65 9.03 -12.17
CA VAL A 109 11.85 8.65 -11.42
C VAL A 109 11.90 7.15 -11.18
N LEU A 110 10.79 6.52 -10.75
CA LEU A 110 10.73 5.07 -10.55
C LEU A 110 10.92 4.31 -11.87
N ALA A 111 10.31 4.76 -12.95
CA ALA A 111 10.45 4.12 -14.26
C ALA A 111 11.89 4.22 -14.80
N ALA A 112 12.62 5.30 -14.46
CA ALA A 112 14.00 5.51 -14.89
C ALA A 112 15.04 4.80 -14.01
N MET A 113 14.65 4.12 -12.94
CA MET A 113 15.53 3.63 -11.86
C MET A 113 16.70 2.77 -12.37
N GLY A 114 16.45 1.86 -13.31
CA GLY A 114 17.52 1.01 -13.89
C GLY A 114 18.47 1.75 -14.84
N SER A 115 18.15 2.99 -15.24
CA SER A 115 18.96 3.80 -16.17
C SER A 115 19.79 4.88 -15.49
N THR A 116 19.74 5.00 -14.16
CA THR A 116 20.36 6.11 -13.40
C THR A 116 21.80 5.82 -12.92
N ALA A 117 22.33 4.64 -13.21
CA ALA A 117 23.70 4.29 -12.85
C ALA A 117 24.76 5.29 -13.37
N TRP A 118 24.53 5.89 -14.55
CA TRP A 118 25.39 6.92 -15.12
C TRP A 118 25.41 8.23 -14.30
N LEU A 119 24.40 8.47 -13.45
CA LEU A 119 24.38 9.60 -12.51
C LEU A 119 25.11 9.29 -11.18
N GLY A 120 25.65 8.07 -11.02
CA GLY A 120 26.26 7.62 -9.77
C GLY A 120 25.26 7.46 -8.61
N MET A 121 23.96 7.37 -8.91
CA MET A 121 22.91 7.20 -7.90
C MET A 121 22.57 5.72 -7.74
N SER A 122 22.57 5.22 -6.51
CA SER A 122 22.10 3.85 -6.25
C SER A 122 20.60 3.73 -6.47
N PRO A 123 20.10 2.58 -6.98
CA PRO A 123 18.67 2.33 -7.16
C PRO A 123 17.83 2.56 -5.90
N GLY A 124 18.37 2.28 -4.71
CA GLY A 124 17.69 2.54 -3.43
C GLY A 124 17.42 4.03 -3.18
N ILE A 125 18.37 4.92 -3.52
CA ILE A 125 18.17 6.37 -3.42
C ILE A 125 17.11 6.84 -4.43
N VAL A 126 17.15 6.31 -5.66
CA VAL A 126 16.17 6.65 -6.71
C VAL A 126 14.79 6.15 -6.32
N LEU A 127 14.67 4.94 -5.74
CA LEU A 127 13.44 4.43 -5.16
C LEU A 127 12.90 5.38 -4.09
N ALA A 128 13.71 5.74 -3.10
CA ALA A 128 13.31 6.65 -2.03
C ALA A 128 12.83 8.00 -2.57
N LEU A 129 13.57 8.60 -3.52
CA LEU A 129 13.17 9.85 -4.16
C LEU A 129 11.82 9.73 -4.89
N GLY A 130 11.63 8.68 -5.68
CA GLY A 130 10.38 8.43 -6.38
C GLY A 130 9.21 8.25 -5.42
N LEU A 131 9.38 7.49 -4.34
CA LEU A 131 8.36 7.27 -3.31
C LEU A 131 8.01 8.55 -2.55
N VAL A 132 8.99 9.41 -2.25
CA VAL A 132 8.75 10.74 -1.63
C VAL A 132 7.91 11.62 -2.56
N LEU A 133 8.29 11.72 -3.85
CA LEU A 133 7.53 12.50 -4.82
C LEU A 133 6.09 11.99 -4.98
N ILE A 134 5.91 10.67 -5.02
CA ILE A 134 4.58 10.06 -5.07
C ILE A 134 3.80 10.34 -3.80
N SER A 135 4.41 10.26 -2.62
CA SER A 135 3.74 10.54 -1.35
C SER A 135 3.23 11.98 -1.28
N VAL A 136 4.05 12.94 -1.69
CA VAL A 136 3.66 14.36 -1.76
C VAL A 136 2.54 14.56 -2.78
N GLY A 137 2.72 14.04 -3.99
CA GLY A 137 1.77 14.20 -5.10
C GLY A 137 0.43 13.53 -4.81
N SER A 138 0.42 12.21 -4.70
CA SER A 138 -0.81 11.42 -4.48
C SER A 138 -1.47 11.76 -3.13
N GLY A 139 -0.70 11.83 -2.04
CA GLY A 139 -1.23 12.15 -0.72
C GLY A 139 -1.94 13.51 -0.71
N GLY A 140 -1.30 14.53 -1.25
CA GLY A 140 -1.88 15.87 -1.28
C GLY A 140 -3.11 16.03 -2.19
N ILE A 141 -3.27 15.20 -3.21
CA ILE A 141 -4.43 15.22 -4.13
C ILE A 141 -5.68 14.61 -3.46
N LYS A 142 -5.54 13.55 -2.68
CA LYS A 142 -6.64 12.73 -2.15
C LYS A 142 -7.80 13.53 -1.53
N PRO A 143 -7.58 14.46 -0.59
CA PRO A 143 -8.67 15.24 0.00
C PRO A 143 -9.26 16.26 -0.98
N CYS A 144 -8.47 16.74 -1.93
CA CYS A 144 -8.87 17.80 -2.85
C CYS A 144 -9.82 17.31 -3.94
N VAL A 145 -9.60 16.09 -4.50
CA VAL A 145 -10.40 15.60 -5.63
C VAL A 145 -11.83 15.32 -5.22
N SER A 146 -12.09 14.62 -4.12
CA SER A 146 -13.45 14.35 -3.62
C SER A 146 -14.20 15.65 -3.26
N ALA A 147 -13.52 16.61 -2.63
CA ALA A 147 -14.08 17.90 -2.34
C ALA A 147 -14.37 18.69 -3.62
N HIS A 148 -13.49 18.62 -4.63
CA HIS A 148 -13.70 19.26 -5.93
C HIS A 148 -14.90 18.70 -6.69
N VAL A 149 -15.18 17.38 -6.56
CA VAL A 149 -16.45 16.80 -7.06
C VAL A 149 -17.64 17.50 -6.44
N GLY A 150 -17.67 17.63 -5.11
CA GLY A 150 -18.77 18.30 -4.39
C GLY A 150 -18.97 19.74 -4.81
N ASP A 151 -17.88 20.47 -5.09
CA ASP A 151 -17.92 21.89 -5.50
C ASP A 151 -18.59 22.11 -6.87
N GLN A 152 -18.72 21.07 -7.70
CA GLN A 152 -19.36 21.17 -9.00
C GLN A 152 -20.89 21.29 -8.93
N PHE A 153 -21.50 20.99 -7.76
CA PHE A 153 -22.93 20.90 -7.59
C PHE A 153 -23.50 22.11 -6.84
N GLY A 154 -24.64 22.60 -7.34
CA GLY A 154 -25.46 23.61 -6.70
C GLY A 154 -26.73 23.02 -6.07
N THR A 155 -27.60 23.89 -5.55
CA THR A 155 -28.85 23.48 -4.90
C THR A 155 -29.81 22.71 -5.81
N LYS A 156 -29.83 23.03 -7.12
CA LYS A 156 -30.78 22.41 -8.08
C LYS A 156 -30.38 21.02 -8.51
N ASN A 157 -29.10 20.66 -8.49
CA ASN A 157 -28.59 19.35 -8.91
C ASN A 157 -27.89 18.56 -7.81
N SER A 158 -28.02 18.99 -6.56
CA SER A 158 -27.46 18.26 -5.39
C SER A 158 -27.97 16.82 -5.25
N HIS A 159 -29.17 16.52 -5.75
CA HIS A 159 -29.73 15.16 -5.79
C HIS A 159 -28.91 14.19 -6.68
N LEU A 160 -28.05 14.69 -7.57
CA LEU A 160 -27.17 13.86 -8.40
C LEU A 160 -25.84 13.51 -7.71
N LEU A 161 -25.53 14.13 -6.56
CA LEU A 161 -24.28 13.92 -5.83
C LEU A 161 -24.09 12.45 -5.43
N GLU A 162 -25.12 11.81 -4.89
CA GLU A 162 -25.07 10.40 -4.50
C GLU A 162 -24.67 9.50 -5.68
N LYS A 163 -25.28 9.71 -6.84
CA LYS A 163 -24.97 8.99 -8.07
C LYS A 163 -23.52 9.19 -8.50
N VAL A 164 -23.01 10.42 -8.41
CA VAL A 164 -21.63 10.74 -8.82
C VAL A 164 -20.62 10.14 -7.82
N PHE A 165 -20.89 10.21 -6.53
CA PHE A 165 -20.03 9.52 -5.56
C PHE A 165 -20.06 7.99 -5.72
N GLY A 166 -21.18 7.41 -6.15
CA GLY A 166 -21.26 6.01 -6.55
C GLY A 166 -20.33 5.70 -7.72
N TRP A 167 -20.33 6.53 -8.79
CA TRP A 167 -19.39 6.38 -9.91
C TRP A 167 -17.94 6.59 -9.49
N PHE A 168 -17.69 7.56 -8.62
CA PHE A 168 -16.37 7.86 -8.07
C PHE A 168 -15.81 6.65 -7.30
N TYR A 169 -16.62 6.07 -6.42
CA TYR A 169 -16.25 4.89 -5.66
C TYR A 169 -16.03 3.66 -6.55
N PHE A 170 -16.90 3.46 -7.54
CA PHE A 170 -16.73 2.39 -8.54
C PHE A 170 -15.43 2.57 -9.33
N SER A 171 -15.10 3.79 -9.73
CA SER A 171 -13.85 4.08 -10.47
C SER A 171 -12.59 3.79 -9.64
N ILE A 172 -12.62 4.10 -8.34
CA ILE A 172 -11.55 3.78 -7.39
C ILE A 172 -11.28 2.27 -7.37
N ASN A 173 -12.33 1.48 -7.14
CA ASN A 173 -12.19 0.02 -7.00
C ASN A 173 -11.87 -0.66 -8.33
N THR A 174 -12.39 -0.16 -9.44
CA THR A 174 -12.04 -0.65 -10.77
C THR A 174 -10.58 -0.38 -11.08
N GLY A 175 -10.09 0.85 -10.82
CA GLY A 175 -8.68 1.20 -10.99
C GLY A 175 -7.76 0.34 -10.12
N ALA A 176 -8.12 0.14 -8.84
CA ALA A 176 -7.39 -0.72 -7.93
C ALA A 176 -7.34 -2.18 -8.41
N PHE A 177 -8.48 -2.75 -8.79
CA PHE A 177 -8.55 -4.13 -9.28
C PHE A 177 -7.71 -4.34 -10.53
N LEU A 178 -7.90 -3.50 -11.56
CA LEU A 178 -7.18 -3.64 -12.82
C LEU A 178 -5.67 -3.49 -12.62
N SER A 179 -5.25 -2.55 -11.79
CA SER A 179 -3.82 -2.33 -11.54
C SER A 179 -3.17 -3.45 -10.73
N THR A 180 -3.83 -3.96 -9.69
CA THR A 180 -3.29 -5.06 -8.87
C THR A 180 -3.25 -6.38 -9.63
N MET A 181 -4.06 -6.54 -10.68
CA MET A 181 -3.95 -7.67 -11.61
C MET A 181 -2.82 -7.49 -12.64
N LEU A 182 -2.71 -6.29 -13.23
CA LEU A 182 -1.82 -6.03 -14.36
C LEU A 182 -0.38 -5.74 -13.93
N THR A 183 -0.17 -4.93 -12.89
CA THR A 183 1.17 -4.41 -12.57
C THR A 183 2.15 -5.51 -12.09
N PRO A 184 1.74 -6.52 -11.28
CA PRO A 184 2.61 -7.65 -10.96
C PRO A 184 3.03 -8.43 -12.21
N TRP A 185 2.11 -8.59 -13.17
CA TRP A 185 2.39 -9.26 -14.44
C TRP A 185 3.38 -8.45 -15.31
N LEU A 186 3.25 -7.10 -15.32
CA LEU A 186 4.23 -6.23 -15.97
C LEU A 186 5.61 -6.34 -15.32
N LEU A 187 5.66 -6.44 -13.98
CA LEU A 187 6.92 -6.60 -13.25
C LEU A 187 7.62 -7.90 -13.61
N GLU A 188 6.88 -9.01 -13.59
CA GLU A 188 7.39 -10.35 -13.84
C GLU A 188 7.89 -10.52 -15.28
N TRP A 189 7.14 -10.03 -16.27
CA TRP A 189 7.39 -10.33 -17.69
C TRP A 189 8.16 -9.24 -18.42
N TYR A 190 8.02 -7.98 -18.00
CA TYR A 190 8.60 -6.82 -18.69
C TYR A 190 9.54 -5.99 -17.81
N GLY A 191 9.61 -6.33 -16.52
CA GLY A 191 10.52 -5.70 -15.58
C GLY A 191 10.04 -4.36 -15.00
N PRO A 192 10.86 -3.76 -14.10
CA PRO A 192 10.47 -2.57 -13.33
C PRO A 192 10.10 -1.35 -14.15
N HIS A 193 10.78 -1.11 -15.29
CA HIS A 193 10.48 0.04 -16.14
C HIS A 193 9.02 0.10 -16.59
N TRP A 194 8.47 -1.05 -17.01
CA TRP A 194 7.09 -1.14 -17.43
C TRP A 194 6.13 -1.14 -16.25
N ALA A 195 6.48 -1.83 -15.16
CA ALA A 195 5.66 -1.92 -13.98
C ALA A 195 5.43 -0.56 -13.31
N PHE A 196 6.44 0.32 -13.29
CA PHE A 196 6.32 1.69 -12.80
C PHE A 196 5.97 2.71 -13.89
N GLY A 197 6.35 2.44 -15.15
CA GLY A 197 6.14 3.34 -16.27
C GLY A 197 4.69 3.40 -16.73
N VAL A 198 4.00 2.26 -16.88
CA VAL A 198 2.60 2.21 -17.31
C VAL A 198 1.69 2.99 -16.38
N PRO A 199 1.73 2.80 -15.04
CA PRO A 199 1.02 3.65 -14.10
C PRO A 199 1.34 5.14 -14.26
N GLY A 200 2.61 5.48 -14.48
CA GLY A 200 3.06 6.86 -14.70
C GLY A 200 2.49 7.50 -15.95
N VAL A 201 2.46 6.79 -17.07
CA VAL A 201 1.85 7.26 -18.33
C VAL A 201 0.35 7.49 -18.14
N LEU A 202 -0.36 6.57 -17.48
CA LEU A 202 -1.78 6.73 -17.19
C LEU A 202 -2.04 7.96 -16.30
N MET A 203 -1.19 8.20 -15.30
CA MET A 203 -1.30 9.40 -14.46
C MET A 203 -1.04 10.69 -15.24
N ALA A 204 -0.08 10.69 -16.17
CA ALA A 204 0.16 11.83 -17.05
C ALA A 204 -1.02 12.12 -17.97
N LEU A 205 -1.62 11.07 -18.58
CA LEU A 205 -2.83 11.18 -19.40
C LEU A 205 -4.02 11.69 -18.56
N ALA A 206 -4.18 11.21 -17.34
CA ALA A 206 -5.21 11.67 -16.40
C ALA A 206 -5.04 13.14 -16.05
N THR A 207 -3.82 13.57 -15.74
CA THR A 207 -3.49 14.97 -15.46
C THR A 207 -3.79 15.86 -16.65
N PHE A 208 -3.45 15.40 -17.87
CA PHE A 208 -3.78 16.11 -19.09
C PHE A 208 -5.30 16.21 -19.31
N ALA A 209 -6.04 15.10 -19.11
CA ALA A 209 -7.50 15.10 -19.21
C ALA A 209 -8.14 16.06 -18.19
N PHE A 210 -7.65 16.06 -16.95
CA PHE A 210 -8.10 17.00 -15.93
C PHE A 210 -7.83 18.46 -16.32
N TRP A 211 -6.63 18.74 -16.87
CA TRP A 211 -6.32 20.08 -17.41
C TRP A 211 -7.26 20.49 -18.55
N MET A 212 -7.64 19.56 -19.47
CA MET A 212 -8.63 19.85 -20.51
C MET A 212 -9.99 20.26 -19.93
N GLY A 213 -10.38 19.68 -18.80
CA GLY A 213 -11.62 20.01 -18.07
C GLY A 213 -11.64 21.40 -17.43
N ARG A 214 -10.50 22.12 -17.30
CA ARG A 214 -10.33 23.36 -16.53
C ARG A 214 -11.35 24.47 -16.76
N LYS A 215 -11.90 24.57 -17.98
CA LYS A 215 -12.92 25.57 -18.32
C LYS A 215 -14.35 25.13 -17.95
N LYS A 216 -14.53 23.86 -17.60
CA LYS A 216 -15.83 23.26 -17.24
C LYS A 216 -15.99 23.16 -15.72
N PHE A 217 -14.89 23.31 -14.98
CA PHE A 217 -14.88 23.23 -13.53
C PHE A 217 -15.30 24.52 -12.85
N ILE A 218 -15.89 24.38 -11.68
CA ILE A 218 -16.08 25.46 -10.72
C ILE A 218 -14.79 25.58 -9.91
N HIS A 219 -14.21 26.77 -9.90
CA HIS A 219 -12.96 27.06 -9.20
C HIS A 219 -13.28 27.86 -7.92
N ILE A 220 -13.52 27.15 -6.81
CA ILE A 220 -13.72 27.79 -5.51
C ILE A 220 -12.37 28.38 -5.07
N PRO A 221 -12.32 29.71 -4.78
CA PRO A 221 -11.09 30.34 -4.30
C PRO A 221 -10.72 29.86 -2.90
N ALA A 222 -9.43 29.94 -2.56
CA ALA A 222 -8.94 29.62 -1.22
C ALA A 222 -9.55 30.55 -0.16
N GLY A 223 -9.88 29.99 1.01
CA GLY A 223 -10.49 30.73 2.14
C GLY A 223 -9.49 31.53 2.98
N GLY A 224 -8.19 31.36 2.76
CA GLY A 224 -7.13 32.11 3.44
C GLY A 224 -7.02 31.81 4.95
N MET A 225 -6.38 32.73 5.67
CA MET A 225 -6.12 32.61 7.11
C MET A 225 -7.39 32.58 7.98
N ALA A 226 -8.52 33.07 7.48
CA ALA A 226 -9.79 33.06 8.21
C ALA A 226 -10.26 31.62 8.47
N TRP A 227 -10.15 30.77 7.48
CA TRP A 227 -10.43 29.32 7.60
C TRP A 227 -9.57 28.65 8.69
N PHE A 228 -8.26 28.98 8.72
CA PHE A 228 -7.33 28.42 9.72
C PHE A 228 -7.72 28.80 11.15
N LYS A 229 -7.98 30.10 11.40
CA LYS A 229 -8.38 30.58 12.72
C LYS A 229 -9.67 29.97 13.24
N GLU A 230 -10.63 29.71 12.35
CA GLU A 230 -11.91 29.12 12.71
C GLU A 230 -11.74 27.61 13.03
N THR A 231 -10.95 26.88 12.21
CA THR A 231 -10.68 25.45 12.39
C THR A 231 -9.98 25.17 13.72
N PHE A 232 -9.03 26.00 14.11
CA PHE A 232 -8.28 25.87 15.36
C PHE A 232 -8.85 26.70 16.51
N SER A 233 -10.11 27.10 16.43
CA SER A 233 -10.85 27.70 17.55
C SER A 233 -11.07 26.69 18.69
N GLY A 234 -11.47 27.19 19.88
CA GLY A 234 -11.74 26.32 21.04
C GLY A 234 -12.84 25.27 20.80
N GLU A 235 -13.86 25.59 19.97
CA GLU A 235 -14.89 24.62 19.56
C GLU A 235 -14.34 23.57 18.59
N GLY A 236 -13.51 24.01 17.64
CA GLY A 236 -12.86 23.13 16.69
C GLY A 236 -11.95 22.12 17.38
N LEU A 237 -11.13 22.57 18.32
CA LEU A 237 -10.24 21.70 19.08
C LEU A 237 -11.01 20.66 19.90
N LYS A 238 -12.13 21.06 20.53
CA LYS A 238 -13.01 20.11 21.25
C LYS A 238 -13.60 19.04 20.31
N ALA A 239 -13.99 19.40 19.10
CA ALA A 239 -14.48 18.43 18.10
C ALA A 239 -13.37 17.43 17.70
N ILE A 240 -12.16 17.93 17.46
CA ILE A 240 -10.98 17.08 17.14
C ILE A 240 -10.70 16.10 18.29
N LEU A 241 -10.62 16.57 19.53
CA LEU A 241 -10.32 15.73 20.69
C LEU A 241 -11.38 14.63 20.93
N LYS A 242 -12.66 14.93 20.71
CA LYS A 242 -13.74 13.93 20.82
C LYS A 242 -13.60 12.81 19.79
N LEU A 243 -13.14 13.12 18.58
CA LEU A 243 -12.96 12.15 17.51
C LEU A 243 -11.61 11.41 17.62
N ALA A 244 -10.62 12.00 18.28
CA ALA A 244 -9.28 11.43 18.40
C ALA A 244 -9.30 10.02 19.02
N ILE A 245 -10.16 9.77 20.02
CA ILE A 245 -10.29 8.45 20.64
C ILE A 245 -10.69 7.40 19.59
N ILE A 246 -11.68 7.71 18.74
CA ILE A 246 -12.14 6.79 17.69
C ILE A 246 -11.06 6.61 16.64
N PHE A 247 -10.33 7.68 16.29
CA PHE A 247 -9.24 7.62 15.32
C PHE A 247 -8.07 6.74 15.80
N ILE A 248 -7.82 6.64 17.11
CA ILE A 248 -6.83 5.69 17.66
C ILE A 248 -7.23 4.24 17.35
N PHE A 249 -8.49 3.86 17.58
CA PHE A 249 -8.96 2.51 17.24
C PHE A 249 -8.96 2.26 15.73
N ILE A 250 -9.29 3.28 14.92
CA ILE A 250 -9.20 3.19 13.46
C ILE A 250 -7.73 3.09 13.01
N ALA A 251 -6.79 3.72 13.72
CA ALA A 251 -5.35 3.55 13.43
C ALA A 251 -4.90 2.10 13.67
N VAL A 252 -5.37 1.45 14.74
CA VAL A 252 -5.11 0.01 14.97
C VAL A 252 -5.67 -0.84 13.84
N PHE A 253 -6.89 -0.53 13.36
CA PHE A 253 -7.44 -1.21 12.18
C PHE A 253 -6.52 -1.09 10.96
N TRP A 254 -6.04 0.12 10.65
CA TRP A 254 -5.17 0.35 9.49
C TRP A 254 -3.77 -0.26 9.65
N ALA A 255 -3.23 -0.33 10.88
CA ALA A 255 -1.98 -1.03 11.18
C ALA A 255 -2.05 -2.51 10.78
N LEU A 256 -3.22 -3.13 10.94
CA LEU A 256 -3.48 -4.50 10.53
C LEU A 256 -3.82 -4.56 9.03
N PHE A 257 -4.77 -3.77 8.56
CA PHE A 257 -5.29 -3.82 7.20
C PHE A 257 -4.19 -3.66 6.13
N ASP A 258 -3.31 -2.67 6.28
CA ASP A 258 -2.28 -2.38 5.27
C ASP A 258 -1.17 -3.45 5.20
N GLN A 259 -1.13 -4.41 6.14
CA GLN A 259 -0.27 -5.60 6.02
C GLN A 259 -0.68 -6.52 4.87
N THR A 260 -1.89 -6.37 4.33
CA THR A 260 -2.32 -7.05 3.10
C THR A 260 -1.44 -6.74 1.89
N GLY A 261 -0.80 -5.57 1.85
CA GLY A 261 0.14 -5.18 0.79
C GLY A 261 1.61 -5.44 1.15
N SER A 262 1.90 -5.99 2.33
CA SER A 262 3.25 -6.30 2.80
C SER A 262 3.37 -7.76 3.26
N SER A 263 3.15 -8.06 4.53
CA SER A 263 3.33 -9.41 5.08
C SER A 263 2.47 -10.48 4.39
N TRP A 264 1.22 -10.15 3.99
CA TRP A 264 0.37 -11.12 3.30
C TRP A 264 0.87 -11.42 1.88
N VAL A 265 1.43 -10.44 1.19
CA VAL A 265 2.05 -10.64 -0.13
C VAL A 265 3.28 -11.55 0.00
N LEU A 266 4.13 -11.30 1.02
CA LEU A 266 5.29 -12.14 1.28
C LEU A 266 4.90 -13.56 1.72
N GLN A 267 3.83 -13.72 2.52
CA GLN A 267 3.30 -15.05 2.84
C GLN A 267 2.78 -15.78 1.60
N ALA A 268 2.18 -15.04 0.64
CA ALA A 268 1.68 -15.65 -0.59
C ALA A 268 2.79 -16.28 -1.46
N GLU A 269 4.06 -15.87 -1.31
CA GLU A 269 5.20 -16.52 -1.96
C GLU A 269 5.36 -17.99 -1.49
N ASP A 270 5.07 -18.26 -0.22
CA ASP A 270 5.21 -19.54 0.42
C ASP A 270 3.95 -20.44 0.26
N LEU A 271 2.89 -19.94 -0.40
CA LEU A 271 1.65 -20.67 -0.66
C LEU A 271 1.64 -21.39 -2.01
N ASN A 272 0.79 -22.40 -2.12
CA ASN A 272 0.43 -22.95 -3.43
C ASN A 272 -0.50 -21.97 -4.15
N ARG A 273 0.06 -21.25 -5.13
CA ARG A 273 -0.60 -20.20 -5.90
C ARG A 273 -1.39 -20.73 -7.10
N ASN A 274 -1.36 -22.04 -7.37
CA ASN A 274 -2.23 -22.63 -8.39
C ASN A 274 -3.64 -22.80 -7.82
N TRP A 275 -4.54 -21.91 -8.20
CA TRP A 275 -5.91 -21.87 -7.71
C TRP A 275 -6.89 -21.47 -8.81
N LEU A 276 -8.02 -22.18 -8.90
CA LEU A 276 -9.02 -22.02 -9.97
C LEU A 276 -8.43 -22.13 -11.39
N GLY A 277 -7.44 -23.01 -11.58
CA GLY A 277 -6.84 -23.24 -12.90
C GLY A 277 -5.85 -22.17 -13.37
N MET A 278 -5.51 -21.21 -12.52
CA MET A 278 -4.53 -20.14 -12.80
C MET A 278 -3.42 -20.17 -11.77
N ASN A 279 -2.20 -19.86 -12.20
CA ASN A 279 -1.08 -19.63 -11.30
C ASN A 279 -0.98 -18.12 -10.99
N TRP A 280 -1.34 -17.76 -9.76
CA TRP A 280 -1.37 -16.37 -9.30
C TRP A 280 0.01 -15.88 -8.93
N LEU A 281 0.33 -14.64 -9.26
CA LEU A 281 1.47 -13.94 -8.66
C LEU A 281 1.09 -13.48 -7.24
N SER A 282 2.05 -13.53 -6.31
CA SER A 282 1.80 -13.22 -4.89
C SER A 282 1.15 -11.85 -4.68
N SER A 283 1.59 -10.83 -5.39
CA SER A 283 1.01 -9.48 -5.31
C SER A 283 -0.41 -9.38 -5.85
N GLN A 284 -0.83 -10.29 -6.75
CA GLN A 284 -2.19 -10.27 -7.33
C GLN A 284 -3.28 -10.63 -6.32
N ILE A 285 -2.94 -11.28 -5.20
CA ILE A 285 -3.92 -11.58 -4.14
C ILE A 285 -4.62 -10.32 -3.63
N GLN A 286 -3.98 -9.17 -3.69
CA GLN A 286 -4.56 -7.90 -3.28
C GLN A 286 -5.78 -7.50 -4.13
N ALA A 287 -5.93 -8.03 -5.35
CA ALA A 287 -7.10 -7.78 -6.22
C ALA A 287 -8.41 -8.35 -5.66
N VAL A 288 -8.34 -9.27 -4.71
CA VAL A 288 -9.51 -9.86 -4.04
C VAL A 288 -10.31 -8.81 -3.27
N ASN A 289 -9.63 -7.90 -2.56
CA ASN A 289 -10.30 -6.89 -1.73
C ASN A 289 -11.18 -5.91 -2.55
N PRO A 290 -10.72 -5.25 -3.63
CA PRO A 290 -11.55 -4.34 -4.42
C PRO A 290 -12.82 -5.01 -5.01
N ILE A 291 -12.75 -6.29 -5.35
CA ILE A 291 -13.92 -7.02 -5.83
C ILE A 291 -14.89 -7.28 -4.67
N MET A 292 -14.36 -7.80 -3.56
CA MET A 292 -15.18 -8.12 -2.40
C MET A 292 -15.86 -6.89 -1.81
N ILE A 293 -15.19 -5.73 -1.77
CA ILE A 293 -15.77 -4.51 -1.23
C ILE A 293 -16.99 -4.06 -2.04
N LEU A 294 -16.93 -4.16 -3.39
CA LEU A 294 -18.06 -3.83 -4.26
C LEU A 294 -19.27 -4.73 -4.01
N VAL A 295 -19.05 -6.01 -3.69
CA VAL A 295 -20.11 -6.96 -3.35
C VAL A 295 -20.59 -6.76 -1.92
N TYR A 296 -19.68 -6.56 -0.98
CA TYR A 296 -20.01 -6.51 0.44
C TYR A 296 -20.76 -5.24 0.85
N ILE A 297 -20.50 -4.11 0.22
CA ILE A 297 -21.25 -2.88 0.53
C ILE A 297 -22.76 -3.09 0.41
N PRO A 298 -23.31 -3.52 -0.74
CA PRO A 298 -24.74 -3.77 -0.84
C PRO A 298 -25.22 -4.94 0.04
N VAL A 299 -24.44 -6.01 0.18
CA VAL A 299 -24.79 -7.14 1.05
C VAL A 299 -24.91 -6.70 2.50
N PHE A 300 -23.96 -5.91 3.01
CA PHE A 300 -24.02 -5.41 4.38
C PHE A 300 -25.17 -4.42 4.57
N GLN A 301 -25.38 -3.53 3.61
CA GLN A 301 -26.44 -2.51 3.70
C GLN A 301 -27.84 -3.11 3.66
N PHE A 302 -28.09 -4.07 2.76
CA PHE A 302 -29.43 -4.59 2.53
C PHE A 302 -29.74 -5.92 3.25
N VAL A 303 -28.72 -6.67 3.67
CA VAL A 303 -28.90 -7.98 4.30
C VAL A 303 -28.33 -8.01 5.72
N VAL A 304 -27.02 -7.82 5.88
CA VAL A 304 -26.32 -8.06 7.16
C VAL A 304 -26.79 -7.08 8.25
N TYR A 305 -26.73 -5.77 7.97
CA TYR A 305 -27.15 -4.78 8.97
C TYR A 305 -28.62 -4.85 9.34
N PRO A 306 -29.58 -5.05 8.40
CA PRO A 306 -30.99 -5.29 8.77
C PRO A 306 -31.19 -6.55 9.62
N LEU A 307 -30.48 -7.65 9.33
CA LEU A 307 -30.57 -8.87 10.13
C LEU A 307 -30.06 -8.66 11.56
N ILE A 308 -28.89 -8.04 11.72
CA ILE A 308 -28.34 -7.75 13.05
C ILE A 308 -29.26 -6.79 13.83
N ASN A 309 -29.85 -5.79 13.15
CA ASN A 309 -30.78 -4.84 13.77
C ASN A 309 -32.07 -5.50 14.33
N LYS A 310 -32.42 -6.70 13.86
CA LYS A 310 -33.54 -7.47 14.46
C LYS A 310 -33.20 -8.01 15.86
N VAL A 311 -31.91 -8.24 16.13
CA VAL A 311 -31.40 -8.77 17.39
C VAL A 311 -31.03 -7.65 18.36
N PHE A 312 -30.28 -6.67 17.88
CA PHE A 312 -29.90 -5.47 18.65
C PHE A 312 -29.62 -4.27 17.75
N LYS A 313 -29.88 -3.07 18.27
CA LYS A 313 -29.68 -1.82 17.51
C LYS A 313 -28.22 -1.60 17.17
N LEU A 314 -27.87 -1.56 15.88
CA LEU A 314 -26.54 -1.20 15.37
C LEU A 314 -26.36 0.32 15.37
N THR A 315 -25.50 0.81 16.26
CA THR A 315 -24.99 2.18 16.21
C THR A 315 -23.67 2.22 15.45
N PRO A 316 -23.20 3.38 14.94
CA PRO A 316 -21.89 3.48 14.28
C PRO A 316 -20.75 2.92 15.13
N ILE A 317 -20.71 3.24 16.43
CA ILE A 317 -19.68 2.72 17.35
C ILE A 317 -19.74 1.21 17.46
N ARG A 318 -20.94 0.62 17.55
CA ARG A 318 -21.11 -0.84 17.60
C ARG A 318 -20.64 -1.52 16.30
N LYS A 319 -20.92 -0.93 15.14
CA LYS A 319 -20.41 -1.42 13.85
C LYS A 319 -18.89 -1.44 13.86
N ILE A 320 -18.24 -0.33 14.22
CA ILE A 320 -16.77 -0.22 14.31
C ILE A 320 -16.23 -1.28 15.29
N SER A 321 -16.81 -1.42 16.50
CA SER A 321 -16.36 -2.40 17.48
C SER A 321 -16.44 -3.82 16.96
N ILE A 322 -17.58 -4.22 16.38
CA ILE A 322 -17.76 -5.57 15.79
C ILE A 322 -16.76 -5.78 14.66
N GLY A 323 -16.59 -4.78 13.78
CA GLY A 323 -15.63 -4.86 12.70
C GLY A 323 -14.19 -5.09 13.20
N LEU A 324 -13.76 -4.43 14.28
CA LEU A 324 -12.45 -4.66 14.88
C LEU A 324 -12.29 -6.10 15.39
N PHE A 325 -13.31 -6.70 15.99
CA PHE A 325 -13.26 -8.11 16.39
C PHE A 325 -13.25 -9.05 15.17
N VAL A 326 -13.98 -8.73 14.11
CA VAL A 326 -13.93 -9.48 12.85
C VAL A 326 -12.53 -9.44 12.23
N MET A 327 -11.82 -8.29 12.34
CA MET A 327 -10.42 -8.18 11.92
C MET A 327 -9.52 -9.19 12.64
N VAL A 328 -9.70 -9.36 13.97
CA VAL A 328 -8.93 -10.33 14.74
C VAL A 328 -9.10 -11.74 14.19
N ALA A 329 -10.31 -12.14 13.80
CA ALA A 329 -10.55 -13.44 13.19
C ALA A 329 -9.82 -13.62 11.84
N GLY A 330 -9.78 -12.58 11.00
CA GLY A 330 -9.02 -12.58 9.75
C GLY A 330 -7.52 -12.80 9.98
N PHE A 331 -6.94 -12.06 10.95
CA PHE A 331 -5.53 -12.22 11.29
C PHE A 331 -5.21 -13.55 11.97
N ALA A 332 -6.09 -14.04 12.85
CA ALA A 332 -5.94 -15.38 13.43
C ALA A 332 -5.87 -16.46 12.35
N MET A 333 -6.69 -16.33 11.30
CA MET A 333 -6.64 -17.24 10.16
C MET A 333 -5.31 -17.18 9.41
N VAL A 334 -4.79 -15.97 9.15
CA VAL A 334 -3.46 -15.82 8.52
C VAL A 334 -2.36 -16.40 9.39
N GLY A 335 -2.45 -16.24 10.73
CA GLY A 335 -1.53 -16.87 11.68
C GLY A 335 -1.59 -18.41 11.63
N VAL A 336 -2.78 -18.99 11.49
CA VAL A 336 -2.92 -20.44 11.30
C VAL A 336 -2.29 -20.88 9.97
N VAL A 337 -2.52 -20.13 8.89
CA VAL A 337 -1.88 -20.42 7.60
C VAL A 337 -0.35 -20.34 7.72
N GLN A 338 0.17 -19.35 8.46
CA GLN A 338 1.61 -19.26 8.72
C GLN A 338 2.14 -20.46 9.49
N SER A 339 1.42 -20.95 10.50
CA SER A 339 1.85 -22.14 11.25
C SER A 339 1.93 -23.40 10.38
N TRP A 340 1.10 -23.53 9.35
CA TRP A 340 1.21 -24.61 8.37
C TRP A 340 2.43 -24.46 7.46
N ILE A 341 2.75 -23.23 7.05
CA ILE A 341 3.96 -22.92 6.27
C ILE A 341 5.20 -23.27 7.11
N ASP A 342 5.24 -22.82 8.38
CA ASP A 342 6.34 -23.09 9.31
C ASP A 342 6.51 -24.59 9.58
N ALA A 343 5.43 -25.38 9.44
CA ALA A 343 5.45 -26.84 9.51
C ALA A 343 5.86 -27.51 8.18
N GLY A 344 6.33 -26.75 7.18
CA GLY A 344 6.79 -27.26 5.89
C GLY A 344 5.68 -27.58 4.88
N GLN A 345 4.44 -27.11 5.13
CA GLN A 345 3.34 -27.28 4.19
C GLN A 345 3.28 -26.10 3.21
N ARG A 346 2.72 -26.35 2.02
CA ARG A 346 2.36 -25.31 1.05
C ARG A 346 0.82 -25.25 0.91
N PRO A 347 0.11 -24.59 1.87
CA PRO A 347 -1.33 -24.50 1.81
C PRO A 347 -1.79 -23.67 0.60
N SER A 348 -3.00 -23.93 0.11
CA SER A 348 -3.55 -23.19 -1.03
C SER A 348 -3.74 -21.70 -0.71
N ILE A 349 -3.46 -20.84 -1.69
CA ILE A 349 -3.74 -19.38 -1.63
C ILE A 349 -5.24 -19.10 -1.37
N GLY A 350 -6.12 -20.06 -1.62
CA GLY A 350 -7.55 -19.97 -1.28
C GLY A 350 -7.81 -19.68 0.20
N TRP A 351 -6.92 -20.07 1.11
CA TRP A 351 -7.01 -19.73 2.53
C TRP A 351 -6.78 -18.23 2.77
N GLN A 352 -5.86 -17.61 2.03
CA GLN A 352 -5.73 -16.14 2.07
C GLN A 352 -6.94 -15.44 1.45
N VAL A 353 -7.56 -15.97 0.38
CA VAL A 353 -8.81 -15.43 -0.17
C VAL A 353 -9.90 -15.43 0.89
N LEU A 354 -10.02 -16.50 1.70
CA LEU A 354 -10.96 -16.54 2.82
C LEU A 354 -10.61 -15.52 3.92
N ALA A 355 -9.33 -15.35 4.23
CA ALA A 355 -8.87 -14.31 5.16
C ALA A 355 -9.22 -12.90 4.63
N TYR A 356 -9.06 -12.63 3.32
CA TYR A 356 -9.52 -11.40 2.68
C TYR A 356 -11.02 -11.20 2.78
N ALA A 357 -11.83 -12.27 2.67
CA ALA A 357 -13.28 -12.19 2.84
C ALA A 357 -13.64 -11.69 4.25
N ILE A 358 -13.00 -12.22 5.28
CA ILE A 358 -13.19 -11.79 6.67
C ILE A 358 -12.70 -10.35 6.87
N LEU A 359 -11.50 -10.02 6.37
CA LEU A 359 -10.90 -8.71 6.47
C LEU A 359 -11.75 -7.64 5.76
N THR A 360 -12.27 -7.92 4.56
CA THR A 360 -13.13 -6.99 3.83
C THR A 360 -14.47 -6.77 4.53
N ALA A 361 -15.02 -7.80 5.19
CA ALA A 361 -16.20 -7.63 6.04
C ALA A 361 -15.91 -6.66 7.21
N SER A 362 -14.76 -6.77 7.84
CA SER A 362 -14.28 -5.81 8.85
C SER A 362 -14.13 -4.40 8.25
N GLU A 363 -13.55 -4.28 7.07
CA GLU A 363 -13.34 -2.99 6.39
C GLU A 363 -14.64 -2.24 6.14
N VAL A 364 -15.70 -2.91 5.65
CA VAL A 364 -17.02 -2.31 5.47
C VAL A 364 -17.57 -1.77 6.79
N MET A 365 -17.36 -2.49 7.88
CA MET A 365 -17.86 -2.11 9.20
C MET A 365 -17.05 -1.00 9.87
N VAL A 366 -15.74 -0.96 9.67
CA VAL A 366 -14.83 -0.01 10.35
C VAL A 366 -14.57 1.22 9.48
N SER A 367 -14.05 1.03 8.26
CA SER A 367 -13.57 2.13 7.42
C SER A 367 -14.72 3.01 6.93
N ILE A 368 -15.76 2.41 6.32
CA ILE A 368 -16.89 3.17 5.78
C ILE A 368 -17.67 3.83 6.92
N THR A 369 -17.99 3.08 7.98
CA THR A 369 -18.72 3.63 9.13
C THR A 369 -17.92 4.69 9.88
N GLY A 370 -16.61 4.49 10.03
CA GLY A 370 -15.71 5.45 10.68
C GLY A 370 -15.63 6.77 9.92
N LEU A 371 -15.54 6.68 8.58
CA LEU A 371 -15.52 7.83 7.71
C LEU A 371 -16.84 8.62 7.78
N GLU A 372 -17.98 7.91 7.67
CA GLU A 372 -19.32 8.49 7.79
C GLU A 372 -19.52 9.13 9.16
N PHE A 373 -19.13 8.45 10.22
CA PHE A 373 -19.23 8.97 11.59
C PHE A 373 -18.40 10.25 11.76
N ALA A 374 -17.13 10.23 11.32
CA ALA A 374 -16.27 11.40 11.38
C ALA A 374 -16.87 12.60 10.63
N TYR A 375 -17.38 12.35 9.42
CA TYR A 375 -18.01 13.40 8.60
C TYR A 375 -19.28 13.96 9.21
N THR A 376 -20.13 13.13 9.81
CA THR A 376 -21.41 13.55 10.42
C THR A 376 -21.22 14.29 11.74
N GLN A 377 -20.19 13.94 12.52
CA GLN A 377 -19.84 14.64 13.77
C GLN A 377 -19.03 15.91 13.56
N ALA A 378 -18.48 16.12 12.36
CA ALA A 378 -17.68 17.29 12.03
C ALA A 378 -18.54 18.56 11.92
N PRO A 379 -18.14 19.68 12.55
CA PRO A 379 -18.72 21.01 12.28
C PRO A 379 -18.66 21.32 10.77
N LYS A 380 -19.68 22.01 10.23
CA LYS A 380 -19.82 22.22 8.76
C LYS A 380 -18.56 22.75 8.08
N ARG A 381 -17.84 23.67 8.74
CA ARG A 381 -16.63 24.30 8.21
C ARG A 381 -15.34 23.53 8.45
N MET A 382 -15.36 22.50 9.32
CA MET A 382 -14.21 21.68 9.68
C MET A 382 -14.18 20.33 8.98
N LYS A 383 -15.13 20.05 8.08
CA LYS A 383 -15.24 18.74 7.44
C LYS A 383 -13.95 18.31 6.74
N SER A 384 -13.30 19.21 5.98
CA SER A 384 -12.02 18.91 5.32
C SER A 384 -10.93 18.52 6.31
N MET A 385 -10.80 19.26 7.44
CA MET A 385 -9.82 18.96 8.48
C MET A 385 -10.10 17.60 9.16
N ILE A 386 -11.36 17.34 9.53
CA ILE A 386 -11.73 16.06 10.16
C ILE A 386 -11.49 14.88 9.22
N MET A 387 -11.75 15.05 7.93
CA MET A 387 -11.44 14.03 6.91
C MET A 387 -9.93 13.83 6.76
N ALA A 388 -9.15 14.91 6.82
CA ALA A 388 -7.68 14.80 6.81
C ALA A 388 -7.15 14.10 8.08
N LEU A 389 -7.75 14.34 9.25
CA LEU A 389 -7.42 13.63 10.50
C LEU A 389 -7.85 12.17 10.46
N PHE A 390 -8.95 11.83 9.79
CA PHE A 390 -9.30 10.44 9.53
C PHE A 390 -8.21 9.74 8.69
N LEU A 391 -7.71 10.39 7.64
CA LEU A 391 -6.59 9.87 6.86
C LEU A 391 -5.29 9.80 7.67
N MET A 392 -5.09 10.71 8.64
CA MET A 392 -3.97 10.65 9.58
C MET A 392 -4.01 9.38 10.46
N SER A 393 -5.19 8.83 10.77
CA SER A 393 -5.26 7.54 11.49
C SER A 393 -4.64 6.40 10.68
N VAL A 394 -4.75 6.43 9.35
CA VAL A 394 -4.04 5.48 8.46
C VAL A 394 -2.53 5.66 8.58
N ALA A 395 -2.06 6.90 8.55
CA ALA A 395 -0.63 7.21 8.71
C ALA A 395 -0.09 6.72 10.06
N LEU A 396 -0.80 6.97 11.16
CA LEU A 396 -0.39 6.52 12.49
C LEU A 396 -0.35 5.00 12.61
N GLY A 397 -1.34 4.29 12.04
CA GLY A 397 -1.34 2.84 12.00
C GLY A 397 -0.14 2.27 11.25
N ASN A 398 0.16 2.82 10.07
CA ASN A 398 1.31 2.39 9.28
C ASN A 398 2.65 2.76 9.93
N LEU A 399 2.76 3.93 10.59
CA LEU A 399 3.96 4.31 11.34
C LEU A 399 4.24 3.33 12.48
N PHE A 400 3.19 2.91 13.21
CA PHE A 400 3.31 1.88 14.23
C PHE A 400 3.80 0.54 13.62
N THR A 401 3.23 0.11 12.49
CA THR A 401 3.64 -1.13 11.83
C THR A 401 5.08 -1.02 11.30
N ALA A 402 5.49 0.11 10.75
CA ALA A 402 6.88 0.36 10.36
C ALA A 402 7.82 0.20 11.56
N GLY A 403 7.49 0.82 12.69
CA GLY A 403 8.26 0.68 13.93
C GLY A 403 8.37 -0.77 14.41
N VAL A 404 7.28 -1.54 14.37
CA VAL A 404 7.31 -2.96 14.70
C VAL A 404 8.28 -3.72 13.78
N ASN A 405 8.21 -3.50 12.47
CA ASN A 405 9.10 -4.17 11.51
C ASN A 405 10.57 -3.75 11.66
N HIS A 406 10.84 -2.51 12.08
CA HIS A 406 12.19 -2.04 12.38
C HIS A 406 12.85 -2.82 13.52
N PHE A 407 12.09 -3.20 14.55
CA PHE A 407 12.60 -3.96 15.70
C PHE A 407 12.54 -5.48 15.51
N ILE A 408 11.85 -5.97 14.47
CA ILE A 408 11.90 -7.39 14.12
C ILE A 408 13.26 -7.68 13.47
N VAL A 409 14.18 -8.18 14.26
CA VAL A 409 15.44 -8.72 13.78
C VAL A 409 15.16 -10.17 13.35
N VAL A 410 14.93 -10.37 12.05
CA VAL A 410 15.13 -11.70 11.47
C VAL A 410 16.63 -11.87 11.40
N PRO A 411 17.21 -12.92 11.98
CA PRO A 411 18.62 -13.22 11.77
C PRO A 411 18.87 -13.22 10.27
N ASP A 412 19.76 -12.35 9.81
CA ASP A 412 20.13 -12.30 8.40
C ASP A 412 21.02 -13.50 8.12
N GLY A 413 20.37 -14.65 7.89
CA GLY A 413 21.03 -15.92 7.71
C GLY A 413 22.09 -15.88 6.61
N LEU A 414 21.86 -15.06 5.57
CA LEU A 414 22.83 -14.90 4.48
C LEU A 414 24.08 -14.15 4.93
N ASN A 415 23.95 -13.03 5.64
CA ASN A 415 25.10 -12.27 6.13
C ASN A 415 25.84 -13.01 7.23
N GLU A 416 25.14 -13.74 8.11
CA GLU A 416 25.79 -14.61 9.08
C GLU A 416 26.50 -15.78 8.42
N ALA A 417 25.89 -16.43 7.41
CA ALA A 417 26.55 -17.46 6.62
C ALA A 417 27.78 -16.92 5.88
N LYS A 418 27.67 -15.76 5.20
CA LYS A 418 28.82 -15.10 4.57
C LYS A 418 29.91 -14.75 5.57
N SER A 419 29.55 -14.27 6.77
CA SER A 419 30.52 -13.96 7.83
C SER A 419 31.27 -15.20 8.32
N LEU A 420 30.59 -16.35 8.42
CA LEU A 420 31.19 -17.63 8.76
C LEU A 420 32.15 -18.09 7.66
N VAL A 421 31.73 -18.04 6.39
CA VAL A 421 32.55 -18.43 5.24
C VAL A 421 33.80 -17.53 5.15
N ALA A 422 33.64 -16.22 5.30
CA ALA A 422 34.75 -15.28 5.34
C ALA A 422 35.72 -15.55 6.51
N LYS A 423 35.17 -15.84 7.72
CA LYS A 423 35.96 -16.21 8.89
C LYS A 423 36.77 -17.50 8.66
N TRP A 424 36.22 -18.44 7.90
CA TRP A 424 36.91 -19.66 7.57
C TRP A 424 37.96 -19.53 6.48
N GLY A 425 38.05 -18.37 5.82
CA GLY A 425 39.04 -18.06 4.78
C GLY A 425 38.88 -18.91 3.54
N VAL A 426 37.65 -19.34 3.23
CA VAL A 426 37.38 -20.22 2.07
C VAL A 426 37.29 -19.34 0.83
N GLU A 427 38.36 -19.25 0.04
CA GLU A 427 38.41 -18.50 -1.23
C GLU A 427 38.19 -19.40 -2.47
N GLU A 428 38.44 -20.71 -2.35
CA GLU A 428 38.22 -21.73 -3.39
C GLU A 428 37.70 -23.03 -2.76
N ALA A 429 37.12 -23.92 -3.57
CA ALA A 429 36.66 -25.23 -3.13
C ALA A 429 37.81 -25.99 -2.47
N ASP A 430 37.80 -26.09 -1.14
CA ASP A 430 38.74 -26.86 -0.36
C ASP A 430 38.42 -28.38 -0.52
N GLU A 431 38.97 -29.01 -1.54
CA GLU A 431 38.79 -30.44 -1.79
C GLU A 431 39.46 -31.33 -0.73
N ASP A 432 40.43 -30.81 0.05
CA ASP A 432 41.27 -31.56 1.01
C ASP A 432 41.20 -31.03 2.46
N VAL A 433 40.01 -30.64 2.93
CA VAL A 433 39.85 -30.24 4.34
C VAL A 433 39.74 -31.45 5.25
N ASP A 434 40.56 -31.52 6.29
CA ASP A 434 40.55 -32.62 7.26
C ASP A 434 39.26 -32.69 8.10
N SER A 435 38.93 -33.89 8.60
CA SER A 435 37.69 -34.10 9.39
C SER A 435 37.62 -33.27 10.66
N ALA A 436 38.74 -32.86 11.24
CA ALA A 436 38.78 -32.00 12.42
C ALA A 436 38.34 -30.58 12.10
N THR A 437 38.72 -30.03 10.94
CA THR A 437 38.29 -28.73 10.43
C THR A 437 36.82 -28.75 10.08
N HIS A 438 36.29 -29.80 9.46
CA HIS A 438 34.85 -29.96 9.22
C HIS A 438 34.04 -29.97 10.53
N SER A 439 34.51 -30.70 11.56
CA SER A 439 33.87 -30.76 12.87
C SER A 439 33.86 -29.39 13.56
N LYS A 440 34.95 -28.61 13.43
CA LYS A 440 35.04 -27.26 13.97
C LYS A 440 34.08 -26.30 13.25
N ARG A 441 34.04 -26.32 11.91
CA ARG A 441 33.10 -25.51 11.10
C ARG A 441 31.64 -25.88 11.42
N ALA A 442 31.33 -27.17 11.62
CA ALA A 442 29.99 -27.62 12.01
C ALA A 442 29.58 -27.04 13.40
N GLY A 443 30.47 -27.10 14.40
CA GLY A 443 30.19 -26.48 15.70
C GLY A 443 30.02 -24.97 15.68
N GLU A 444 30.82 -24.28 14.88
CA GLU A 444 30.67 -22.80 14.70
C GLU A 444 29.38 -22.44 13.92
N ALA A 445 29.01 -23.21 12.95
CA ALA A 445 27.76 -23.06 12.21
C ALA A 445 26.54 -23.27 13.12
N GLU A 446 26.56 -24.34 13.94
CA GLU A 446 25.50 -24.67 14.89
C GLU A 446 25.28 -23.56 15.94
N GLN A 447 26.37 -22.96 16.45
CA GLN A 447 26.30 -21.82 17.38
C GLN A 447 25.63 -20.59 16.76
N LYS A 448 25.64 -20.48 15.42
CA LYS A 448 25.01 -19.42 14.64
C LYS A 448 23.64 -19.81 14.08
N GLY A 449 23.14 -20.99 14.45
CA GLY A 449 21.84 -21.49 14.00
C GLY A 449 21.83 -22.11 12.61
N PHE A 450 22.99 -22.58 12.12
CA PHE A 450 23.08 -23.30 10.85
C PHE A 450 23.40 -24.78 11.06
N SER A 451 22.81 -25.65 10.25
CA SER A 451 23.31 -27.02 10.04
C SER A 451 24.42 -27.00 8.99
N TYR A 452 25.55 -27.61 9.30
CA TYR A 452 26.67 -27.75 8.38
C TYR A 452 26.63 -29.17 7.74
N LYS A 453 26.61 -29.21 6.43
CA LYS A 453 26.63 -30.47 5.70
C LYS A 453 27.79 -30.48 4.69
N GLN A 454 28.69 -31.46 4.82
CA GLN A 454 29.73 -31.67 3.83
C GLN A 454 29.15 -32.26 2.54
N THR A 455 29.59 -31.80 1.39
CA THR A 455 29.23 -32.26 0.05
C THR A 455 30.45 -32.66 -0.71
N GLU A 456 30.30 -33.35 -1.84
CA GLU A 456 31.42 -33.78 -2.68
C GLU A 456 32.30 -32.63 -3.19
N ASN A 457 31.76 -31.44 -3.30
CA ASN A 457 32.42 -30.24 -3.84
C ASN A 457 32.51 -29.08 -2.81
N GLY A 458 32.55 -29.40 -1.49
CA GLY A 458 32.65 -28.38 -0.45
C GLY A 458 31.69 -28.61 0.73
N PHE A 459 30.87 -27.63 1.06
CA PHE A 459 29.90 -27.72 2.16
C PHE A 459 28.64 -26.90 1.89
N GLU A 460 27.56 -27.27 2.58
CA GLU A 460 26.28 -26.51 2.62
C GLU A 460 26.03 -26.00 4.03
N LEU A 461 25.59 -24.76 4.15
CA LEU A 461 25.06 -24.15 5.38
C LEU A 461 23.54 -24.02 5.24
N LEU A 462 22.79 -24.72 6.10
CA LEU A 462 21.35 -24.70 6.13
C LEU A 462 20.89 -24.01 7.43
N LEU A 463 20.09 -22.96 7.36
CA LEU A 463 19.59 -22.26 8.52
C LEU A 463 18.64 -23.16 9.32
N GLN A 464 18.94 -23.41 10.61
CA GLN A 464 18.12 -24.27 11.46
C GLN A 464 16.71 -23.69 11.64
N GLY A 465 15.71 -24.52 11.49
CA GLY A 465 14.29 -24.11 11.52
C GLY A 465 13.69 -23.80 10.16
N TRP A 466 14.51 -23.55 9.12
CA TRP A 466 14.06 -23.40 7.73
C TRP A 466 14.09 -24.71 6.96
N GLU A 467 14.81 -25.68 7.43
CA GLU A 467 14.86 -27.04 6.85
C GLU A 467 13.48 -27.72 6.73
N LYS A 468 12.51 -27.26 7.54
CA LYS A 468 11.15 -27.79 7.54
C LYS A 468 10.17 -27.02 6.65
N SER A 469 10.51 -25.79 6.22
CA SER A 469 9.59 -24.89 5.52
C SER A 469 9.83 -24.77 4.03
N ILE A 470 10.96 -25.25 3.51
CA ILE A 470 11.36 -25.07 2.11
C ILE A 470 11.73 -26.43 1.52
N ASN A 471 11.12 -26.80 0.39
CA ASN A 471 11.60 -27.93 -0.41
C ASN A 471 13.06 -27.71 -0.76
N ASN A 472 13.85 -28.80 -0.74
CA ASN A 472 15.31 -28.89 -0.82
C ASN A 472 16.03 -28.07 -1.93
N ASP A 473 15.32 -27.31 -2.74
CA ASP A 473 15.91 -26.60 -3.89
C ASP A 473 16.04 -25.07 -3.71
N ASP A 474 15.50 -24.47 -2.62
CA ASP A 474 15.27 -23.01 -2.63
C ASP A 474 16.21 -22.13 -1.80
N ILE A 475 16.95 -22.66 -0.81
CA ILE A 475 18.01 -21.88 -0.14
C ILE A 475 19.18 -22.81 0.20
N ARG A 476 20.06 -22.96 -0.74
CA ARG A 476 21.38 -23.54 -0.49
C ARG A 476 22.39 -22.41 -0.56
N VAL A 477 22.98 -22.01 0.56
CA VAL A 477 24.23 -21.29 0.55
C VAL A 477 25.32 -22.30 0.30
N GLY A 478 25.42 -22.76 -0.95
CA GLY A 478 26.49 -23.61 -1.38
C GLY A 478 27.69 -22.76 -1.80
N TYR A 479 28.86 -23.03 -1.29
CA TYR A 479 30.09 -22.60 -1.92
C TYR A 479 30.34 -23.52 -3.13
N ALA A 480 29.88 -23.08 -4.29
CA ALA A 480 30.28 -23.68 -5.57
C ALA A 480 31.16 -22.66 -6.30
N PRO A 481 32.22 -23.08 -6.99
CA PRO A 481 33.10 -22.17 -7.75
C PRO A 481 32.40 -21.47 -8.92
N ASP A 482 31.14 -21.74 -9.17
CA ASP A 482 30.34 -21.13 -10.23
C ASP A 482 29.14 -20.38 -9.66
N LEU A 483 29.36 -19.13 -9.26
CA LEU A 483 28.33 -18.21 -8.81
C LEU A 483 27.33 -17.77 -9.92
N SER A 484 27.39 -18.36 -11.12
CA SER A 484 26.52 -18.03 -12.24
C SER A 484 25.10 -18.62 -12.13
N ARG A 485 24.80 -19.44 -11.12
CA ARG A 485 23.46 -19.96 -10.81
C ARG A 485 23.05 -19.61 -9.39
N GLN A 486 22.67 -18.37 -9.21
CA GLN A 486 21.73 -18.01 -8.15
C GLN A 486 20.34 -18.49 -8.59
N SER A 487 19.96 -19.70 -8.20
CA SER A 487 18.57 -20.09 -8.18
C SER A 487 17.94 -19.41 -6.95
N LEU A 488 17.19 -18.37 -7.17
CA LEU A 488 16.23 -17.80 -6.23
C LEU A 488 15.08 -18.77 -5.97
#